data_90ae34e9f2cc41bd18b89a8acafcf983
#
_entry.id   90ae34e9f2cc41bd18b89a8acafcf983
#
_cell.length_a   1.000
_cell.length_b   1.000
_cell.length_c   1.000
_cell.angle_alpha   90.00
_cell.angle_beta   90.00
_cell.angle_gamma   90.00
#
_symmetry.space_group_name_H-M   'P 1'
#
loop_
_entity.id
_entity.type
_entity.pdbx_description
1 polymer ?
#
loop_
_entity_poly.entity_id
_entity_poly.type
_entity_poly.pdbx_seq_one_letter_code
_entity_poly.pdbx_strand_id
1 'polypeptide(L)'
;TLFRSLYIENERIKIRYLPCPCKIKHDEERFDSQLITSHHMQRDTLHAKLKDIYMNNRERLDVAMAADQICTAITNDEKVKGLYLYGPFGTGKSFILGAIANQLKSQKISSTIVYLPEFIRTLKGGFKDGSFEKKLQRVREANILMLDDIGAEEVTPWVRDEVIGPLLHYRMVHELPTFFSSNFNYSELEHHLSITRDGTEKTKAARIIERIKTLSTPYYLTGKNFRNN
;
A
#
# COMPACT_ATOMS: atom_id res chain seq x y z
N THR A 1 -1.59 -28.69 14.28
CA THR A 1 -1.81 -30.15 14.11
C THR A 1 -2.15 -30.40 12.64
N LEU A 2 -1.56 -31.44 12.05
CA LEU A 2 -1.83 -31.88 10.68
C LEU A 2 -2.73 -33.11 10.73
N PHE A 3 -3.79 -33.13 9.95
CA PHE A 3 -4.60 -34.32 9.74
C PHE A 3 -4.02 -35.13 8.59
N ARG A 4 -3.98 -36.47 8.77
CA ARG A 4 -3.59 -37.40 7.71
C ARG A 4 -4.83 -37.82 6.94
N SER A 5 -4.83 -37.67 5.65
CA SER A 5 -5.86 -38.18 4.74
C SER A 5 -5.20 -39.20 3.81
N LEU A 6 -5.79 -40.36 3.68
CA LEU A 6 -5.38 -41.39 2.75
C LEU A 6 -6.14 -41.22 1.44
N TYR A 7 -5.48 -41.29 0.31
CA TYR A 7 -6.10 -41.32 -1.01
C TYR A 7 -5.37 -42.30 -1.93
N ILE A 8 -6.06 -42.80 -2.92
CA ILE A 8 -5.49 -43.75 -3.88
C ILE A 8 -5.19 -42.99 -5.16
N GLU A 9 -3.94 -43.08 -5.64
CA GLU A 9 -3.50 -42.54 -6.92
C GLU A 9 -2.63 -43.59 -7.61
N ASN A 10 -2.99 -43.98 -8.84
CA ASN A 10 -2.31 -45.03 -9.62
C ASN A 10 -2.12 -46.33 -8.82
N GLU A 11 -3.20 -46.82 -8.20
CA GLU A 11 -3.23 -48.05 -7.40
C GLU A 11 -2.32 -48.07 -6.17
N ARG A 12 -1.78 -46.90 -5.78
CA ARG A 12 -0.94 -46.76 -4.59
C ARG A 12 -1.62 -45.88 -3.56
N ILE A 13 -1.57 -46.30 -2.31
CA ILE A 13 -2.04 -45.50 -1.19
C ILE A 13 -1.01 -44.40 -0.91
N LYS A 14 -1.46 -43.15 -1.01
CA LYS A 14 -0.68 -41.96 -0.66
C LYS A 14 -1.25 -41.29 0.57
N ILE A 15 -0.37 -40.67 1.35
CA ILE A 15 -0.76 -39.89 2.54
C ILE A 15 -0.69 -38.41 2.17
N ARG A 16 -1.82 -37.72 2.31
CA ARG A 16 -1.89 -36.27 2.21
C ARG A 16 -1.99 -35.67 3.62
N TYR A 17 -1.14 -34.72 3.92
CA TYR A 17 -1.22 -33.96 5.14
C TYR A 17 -2.07 -32.70 4.91
N LEU A 18 -3.19 -32.61 5.60
CA LEU A 18 -4.07 -31.45 5.56
C LEU A 18 -3.87 -30.64 6.83
N PRO A 19 -3.76 -29.31 6.76
CA PRO A 19 -3.74 -28.48 7.95
C PRO A 19 -5.08 -28.63 8.71
N CYS A 20 -5.04 -28.56 10.03
CA CYS A 20 -6.28 -28.60 10.82
C CYS A 20 -7.15 -27.36 10.52
N PRO A 21 -8.49 -27.47 10.71
CA PRO A 21 -9.37 -26.33 10.54
C PRO A 21 -8.99 -25.12 11.39
N CYS A 22 -8.46 -25.33 12.60
CA CYS A 22 -7.94 -24.29 13.47
C CYS A 22 -6.70 -23.60 12.90
N LYS A 23 -5.83 -24.33 12.20
CA LYS A 23 -4.66 -23.77 11.53
C LYS A 23 -5.09 -23.00 10.28
N ILE A 24 -6.01 -23.55 9.51
CA ILE A 24 -6.60 -22.86 8.34
C ILE A 24 -7.23 -21.54 8.79
N LYS A 25 -8.07 -21.55 9.81
CA LYS A 25 -8.70 -20.35 10.37
C LYS A 25 -7.68 -19.35 10.92
N HIS A 26 -6.66 -19.82 11.64
CA HIS A 26 -5.59 -18.96 12.15
C HIS A 26 -4.72 -18.41 11.03
N ASP A 27 -4.44 -19.19 9.99
CA ASP A 27 -3.70 -18.74 8.82
C ASP A 27 -4.53 -17.76 7.98
N GLU A 28 -5.85 -17.97 7.88
CA GLU A 28 -6.80 -17.01 7.28
C GLU A 28 -6.90 -15.72 8.09
N GLU A 29 -7.06 -15.78 9.42
CA GLU A 29 -7.07 -14.59 10.29
C GLU A 29 -5.72 -13.85 10.25
N ARG A 30 -4.61 -14.57 10.20
CA ARG A 30 -3.26 -14.01 10.05
C ARG A 30 -3.06 -13.42 8.67
N PHE A 31 -3.57 -14.06 7.61
CA PHE A 31 -3.58 -13.57 6.25
C PHE A 31 -4.44 -12.31 6.16
N ASP A 32 -5.64 -12.30 6.74
CA ASP A 32 -6.52 -11.13 6.80
C ASP A 32 -5.91 -9.97 7.58
N SER A 33 -5.23 -10.24 8.69
CA SER A 33 -4.51 -9.21 9.46
C SER A 33 -3.26 -8.68 8.76
N GLN A 34 -2.70 -9.43 7.80
CA GLN A 34 -1.58 -8.99 6.95
C GLN A 34 -2.05 -8.23 5.71
N LEU A 35 -3.30 -8.46 5.27
CA LEU A 35 -3.85 -7.88 4.05
C LEU A 35 -4.12 -6.38 4.16
N ILE A 36 -4.49 -5.91 5.34
CA ILE A 36 -4.75 -4.48 5.59
C ILE A 36 -4.22 -4.13 6.98
N THR A 37 -3.01 -3.59 7.04
CA THR A 37 -2.40 -3.16 8.29
C THR A 37 -2.63 -1.66 8.46
N SER A 38 -3.87 -1.24 8.75
CA SER A 38 -4.09 0.13 9.21
C SER A 38 -5.14 0.16 10.31
N HIS A 39 -4.70 0.40 11.52
CA HIS A 39 -5.57 0.64 12.67
C HIS A 39 -6.36 1.96 12.55
N HIS A 40 -6.11 2.78 11.52
CA HIS A 40 -6.68 4.13 11.35
C HIS A 40 -7.40 4.34 10.01
N MET A 41 -7.64 3.30 9.22
CA MET A 41 -8.44 3.45 8.00
C MET A 41 -9.91 3.70 8.35
N GLN A 42 -10.52 4.66 7.67
CA GLN A 42 -11.95 4.91 7.76
C GLN A 42 -12.72 3.63 7.36
N ARG A 43 -13.85 3.35 8.02
CA ARG A 43 -14.66 2.14 7.76
C ARG A 43 -15.02 1.98 6.29
N ASP A 44 -15.28 3.08 5.59
CA ASP A 44 -15.62 3.08 4.16
C ASP A 44 -14.48 2.54 3.29
N THR A 45 -13.22 2.79 3.67
CA THR A 45 -12.04 2.27 2.97
C THR A 45 -11.88 0.77 3.17
N LEU A 46 -12.24 0.25 4.35
CA LEU A 46 -12.14 -1.19 4.65
C LEU A 46 -13.09 -2.05 3.80
N HIS A 47 -14.20 -1.48 3.33
CA HIS A 47 -15.22 -2.18 2.54
C HIS A 47 -15.32 -1.65 1.10
N ALA A 48 -14.41 -0.76 0.70
CA ALA A 48 -14.38 -0.16 -0.62
C ALA A 48 -14.28 -1.21 -1.73
N LYS A 49 -15.01 -1.02 -2.82
CA LYS A 49 -14.96 -1.88 -4.00
C LYS A 49 -14.72 -1.04 -5.24
N LEU A 50 -14.02 -1.58 -6.24
CA LEU A 50 -13.76 -0.87 -7.49
C LEU A 50 -15.05 -0.41 -8.19
N LYS A 51 -16.11 -1.23 -8.15
CA LYS A 51 -17.43 -0.90 -8.70
C LYS A 51 -18.13 0.28 -8.02
N ASP A 52 -17.73 0.60 -6.79
CA ASP A 52 -18.34 1.68 -6.00
C ASP A 52 -17.59 3.02 -6.21
N ILE A 53 -16.57 3.05 -7.06
CA ILE A 53 -15.88 4.29 -7.45
C ILE A 53 -16.88 5.14 -8.22
N TYR A 54 -17.14 6.34 -7.71
CA TYR A 54 -18.05 7.28 -8.35
C TYR A 54 -17.40 7.88 -9.61
N MET A 55 -17.88 7.47 -10.79
CA MET A 55 -17.31 7.80 -12.10
C MET A 55 -18.06 8.97 -12.74
N ASN A 56 -17.95 10.17 -12.18
CA ASN A 56 -18.65 11.37 -12.65
C ASN A 56 -17.83 12.27 -13.58
N ASN A 57 -16.58 11.96 -13.80
CA ASN A 57 -15.69 12.67 -14.70
C ASN A 57 -14.68 11.70 -15.33
N ARG A 58 -13.94 12.18 -16.34
CA ARG A 58 -12.99 11.39 -17.12
C ARG A 58 -11.83 10.90 -16.25
N GLU A 59 -11.30 11.77 -15.39
CA GLU A 59 -10.15 11.46 -14.53
C GLU A 59 -10.46 10.27 -13.60
N ARG A 60 -11.67 10.21 -13.07
CA ARG A 60 -12.08 9.11 -12.19
C ARG A 60 -12.31 7.81 -12.95
N LEU A 61 -12.83 7.90 -14.17
CA LEU A 61 -12.96 6.75 -15.07
C LEU A 61 -11.58 6.19 -15.42
N ASP A 62 -10.63 7.06 -15.80
CA ASP A 62 -9.27 6.66 -16.15
C ASP A 62 -8.58 5.95 -14.96
N VAL A 63 -8.76 6.48 -13.74
CA VAL A 63 -8.25 5.84 -12.51
C VAL A 63 -8.90 4.48 -12.24
N ALA A 64 -10.24 4.38 -12.39
CA ALA A 64 -10.95 3.12 -12.17
C ALA A 64 -10.52 2.04 -13.17
N MET A 65 -10.35 2.41 -14.44
CA MET A 65 -9.83 1.52 -15.48
C MET A 65 -8.39 1.09 -15.19
N ALA A 66 -7.52 2.03 -14.82
CA ALA A 66 -6.13 1.72 -14.47
C ALA A 66 -6.05 0.80 -13.24
N ALA A 67 -6.89 1.02 -12.23
CA ALA A 67 -6.95 0.17 -11.04
C ALA A 67 -7.36 -1.27 -11.38
N ASP A 68 -8.38 -1.44 -12.24
CA ASP A 68 -8.84 -2.77 -12.67
C ASP A 68 -7.77 -3.49 -13.50
N GLN A 69 -7.15 -2.79 -14.47
CA GLN A 69 -6.06 -3.33 -15.28
C GLN A 69 -4.86 -3.77 -14.42
N ILE A 70 -4.46 -2.95 -13.44
CA ILE A 70 -3.34 -3.29 -12.56
C ILE A 70 -3.70 -4.49 -11.68
N CYS A 71 -4.91 -4.58 -11.13
CA CYS A 71 -5.34 -5.75 -10.38
C CYS A 71 -5.30 -7.03 -11.23
N THR A 72 -5.73 -6.95 -12.48
CA THR A 72 -5.67 -8.07 -13.42
C THR A 72 -4.23 -8.47 -13.72
N ALA A 73 -3.35 -7.52 -14.02
CA ALA A 73 -1.95 -7.78 -14.29
C ALA A 73 -1.22 -8.40 -13.08
N ILE A 74 -1.46 -7.88 -11.87
CA ILE A 74 -0.93 -8.48 -10.63
C ILE A 74 -1.41 -9.93 -10.45
N THR A 75 -2.67 -10.21 -10.77
CA THR A 75 -3.23 -11.57 -10.68
C THR A 75 -2.56 -12.53 -11.65
N ASN A 76 -2.13 -12.02 -12.80
CA ASN A 76 -1.39 -12.78 -13.81
C ASN A 76 0.13 -12.85 -13.52
N ASP A 77 0.58 -12.40 -12.35
CA ASP A 77 2.00 -12.33 -11.96
C ASP A 77 2.85 -11.45 -12.90
N GLU A 78 2.23 -10.42 -13.49
CA GLU A 78 2.90 -9.46 -14.35
C GLU A 78 3.55 -8.33 -13.51
N LYS A 79 4.71 -7.85 -13.95
CA LYS A 79 5.35 -6.67 -13.34
C LYS A 79 4.54 -5.42 -13.64
N VAL A 80 4.16 -4.69 -12.61
CA VAL A 80 3.36 -3.47 -12.74
C VAL A 80 3.96 -2.31 -11.94
N LYS A 81 3.74 -1.10 -12.44
CA LYS A 81 3.84 0.12 -11.63
C LYS A 81 2.55 0.33 -10.88
N GLY A 82 2.63 0.79 -9.63
CA GLY A 82 1.46 1.24 -8.90
C GLY A 82 0.89 2.56 -9.42
N LEU A 83 -0.06 3.12 -8.68
CA LEU A 83 -0.66 4.43 -8.95
C LEU A 83 -0.15 5.46 -7.95
N TYR A 84 0.08 6.69 -8.42
CA TYR A 84 0.24 7.88 -7.60
C TYR A 84 -1.04 8.72 -7.73
N LEU A 85 -1.96 8.56 -6.76
CA LEU A 85 -3.23 9.26 -6.72
C LEU A 85 -3.05 10.60 -6.03
N TYR A 86 -3.25 11.72 -6.73
CA TYR A 86 -3.08 13.04 -6.13
C TYR A 86 -4.25 13.97 -6.43
N GLY A 87 -4.42 14.99 -5.60
CA GLY A 87 -5.48 15.99 -5.76
C GLY A 87 -6.09 16.42 -4.41
N PRO A 88 -7.16 17.26 -4.43
CA PRO A 88 -7.74 17.87 -3.24
C PRO A 88 -8.20 16.85 -2.18
N PHE A 89 -8.39 17.36 -0.96
CA PHE A 89 -8.91 16.56 0.14
C PHE A 89 -10.33 16.03 -0.15
N GLY A 90 -10.62 14.84 0.36
CA GLY A 90 -11.96 14.24 0.27
C GLY A 90 -12.35 13.72 -1.11
N THR A 91 -11.46 13.72 -2.11
CA THR A 91 -11.75 13.19 -3.46
C THR A 91 -11.79 11.68 -3.57
N GLY A 92 -11.54 10.93 -2.49
CA GLY A 92 -11.64 9.47 -2.45
C GLY A 92 -10.35 8.72 -2.81
N LYS A 93 -9.18 9.35 -2.74
CA LYS A 93 -7.87 8.71 -2.99
C LYS A 93 -7.66 7.44 -2.14
N SER A 94 -7.81 7.57 -0.83
CA SER A 94 -7.70 6.44 0.12
C SER A 94 -8.75 5.36 -0.12
N PHE A 95 -9.97 5.76 -0.54
CA PHE A 95 -11.04 4.83 -0.92
C PHE A 95 -10.62 3.95 -2.10
N ILE A 96 -9.99 4.55 -3.13
CA ILE A 96 -9.50 3.81 -4.30
C ILE A 96 -8.37 2.85 -3.91
N LEU A 97 -7.42 3.26 -3.06
CA LEU A 97 -6.40 2.34 -2.52
C LEU A 97 -7.05 1.16 -1.78
N GLY A 98 -8.04 1.42 -0.94
CA GLY A 98 -8.81 0.39 -0.26
C GLY A 98 -9.54 -0.54 -1.21
N ALA A 99 -10.13 0.00 -2.28
CA ALA A 99 -10.83 -0.79 -3.29
C ALA A 99 -9.89 -1.73 -4.05
N ILE A 100 -8.69 -1.25 -4.42
CA ILE A 100 -7.63 -2.07 -5.02
C ILE A 100 -7.21 -3.18 -4.05
N ALA A 101 -6.95 -2.85 -2.78
CA ALA A 101 -6.55 -3.82 -1.76
C ALA A 101 -7.61 -4.92 -1.56
N ASN A 102 -8.90 -4.54 -1.50
CA ASN A 102 -10.00 -5.49 -1.34
C ASN A 102 -10.19 -6.36 -2.59
N GLN A 103 -9.97 -5.82 -3.79
CA GLN A 103 -9.99 -6.60 -5.03
C GLN A 103 -8.88 -7.65 -5.02
N LEU A 104 -7.64 -7.28 -4.69
CA LEU A 104 -6.51 -8.19 -4.57
C LEU A 104 -6.74 -9.24 -3.48
N LYS A 105 -7.30 -8.83 -2.34
CA LYS A 105 -7.69 -9.73 -1.25
C LYS A 105 -8.66 -10.81 -1.73
N SER A 106 -9.66 -10.46 -2.53
CA SER A 106 -10.62 -11.44 -3.07
C SER A 106 -9.95 -12.52 -3.93
N GLN A 107 -8.76 -12.21 -4.46
CA GLN A 107 -7.92 -13.11 -5.25
C GLN A 107 -6.78 -13.75 -4.43
N LYS A 108 -6.84 -13.64 -3.10
CA LYS A 108 -5.85 -14.17 -2.14
C LYS A 108 -4.45 -13.56 -2.29
N ILE A 109 -4.35 -12.35 -2.83
CA ILE A 109 -3.11 -11.60 -2.96
C ILE A 109 -3.01 -10.62 -1.79
N SER A 110 -1.91 -10.72 -1.02
CA SER A 110 -1.69 -9.86 0.14
C SER A 110 -1.20 -8.48 -0.26
N SER A 111 -1.79 -7.45 0.34
CA SER A 111 -1.34 -6.07 0.24
C SER A 111 -1.30 -5.41 1.63
N THR A 112 -0.44 -4.42 1.78
CA THR A 112 -0.31 -3.66 3.02
C THR A 112 -0.62 -2.20 2.74
N ILE A 113 -1.64 -1.66 3.41
CA ILE A 113 -1.93 -0.22 3.39
C ILE A 113 -1.36 0.41 4.65
N VAL A 114 -0.63 1.49 4.47
CA VAL A 114 0.03 2.24 5.54
C VAL A 114 -0.38 3.70 5.46
N TYR A 115 -1.09 4.21 6.44
CA TYR A 115 -1.28 5.65 6.64
C TYR A 115 0.03 6.25 7.15
N LEU A 116 0.74 6.96 6.27
CA LEU A 116 2.15 7.31 6.49
C LEU A 116 2.38 8.15 7.75
N PRO A 117 1.58 9.19 8.08
CA PRO A 117 1.79 9.98 9.30
C PRO A 117 1.77 9.14 10.58
N GLU A 118 0.83 8.20 10.69
CA GLU A 118 0.73 7.34 11.87
C GLU A 118 1.83 6.27 11.91
N PHE A 119 2.22 5.76 10.76
CA PHE A 119 3.34 4.84 10.66
C PHE A 119 4.63 5.48 11.18
N ILE A 120 4.92 6.72 10.77
CA ILE A 120 6.08 7.48 11.26
C ILE A 120 6.02 7.65 12.79
N ARG A 121 4.83 7.96 13.35
CA ARG A 121 4.63 8.05 14.79
C ARG A 121 4.91 6.72 15.49
N THR A 122 4.42 5.64 14.92
CA THR A 122 4.63 4.26 15.42
C THR A 122 6.11 3.85 15.36
N LEU A 123 6.83 4.25 14.30
CA LEU A 123 8.27 4.02 14.21
C LEU A 123 9.06 4.78 15.26
N LYS A 124 8.71 6.04 15.51
CA LYS A 124 9.34 6.84 16.61
C LYS A 124 9.14 6.17 17.98
N GLY A 125 7.98 5.59 18.23
CA GLY A 125 7.71 4.78 19.44
C GLY A 125 8.56 3.52 19.51
N GLY A 126 8.83 2.88 18.38
CA GLY A 126 9.57 1.64 18.25
C GLY A 126 11.05 1.71 18.65
N PHE A 127 11.62 2.90 18.79
CA PHE A 127 12.97 3.06 19.34
C PHE A 127 13.07 2.66 20.82
N LYS A 128 11.97 2.82 21.57
CA LYS A 128 11.96 2.53 23.00
C LYS A 128 11.85 1.04 23.31
N ASP A 129 11.18 0.28 22.46
CA ASP A 129 10.92 -1.16 22.65
C ASP A 129 11.72 -2.05 21.68
N GLY A 130 12.62 -1.47 20.87
CA GLY A 130 13.44 -2.19 19.91
C GLY A 130 12.68 -2.74 18.70
N SER A 131 11.42 -2.33 18.49
CA SER A 131 10.58 -2.86 17.39
C SER A 131 10.71 -2.08 16.06
N PHE A 132 11.51 -1.01 16.05
CA PHE A 132 11.69 -0.13 14.89
C PHE A 132 12.04 -0.89 13.61
N GLU A 133 13.16 -1.63 13.62
CA GLU A 133 13.64 -2.36 12.45
C GLU A 133 12.61 -3.38 11.95
N LYS A 134 11.99 -4.13 12.87
CA LYS A 134 10.98 -5.13 12.52
C LYS A 134 9.75 -4.51 11.84
N LYS A 135 9.29 -3.35 12.34
CA LYS A 135 8.15 -2.63 11.75
C LYS A 135 8.50 -2.07 10.36
N LEU A 136 9.67 -1.44 10.23
CA LEU A 136 10.14 -0.90 8.96
C LEU A 136 10.37 -1.99 7.93
N GLN A 137 11.01 -3.09 8.32
CA GLN A 137 11.26 -4.25 7.47
C GLN A 137 9.96 -4.84 6.94
N ARG A 138 8.94 -5.02 7.80
CA ARG A 138 7.63 -5.56 7.39
C ARG A 138 6.97 -4.72 6.29
N VAL A 139 7.03 -3.40 6.40
CA VAL A 139 6.46 -2.50 5.39
C VAL A 139 7.32 -2.48 4.13
N ARG A 140 8.63 -2.46 4.28
CA ARG A 140 9.59 -2.46 3.17
C ARG A 140 9.46 -3.70 2.29
N GLU A 141 9.24 -4.87 2.89
CA GLU A 141 9.19 -6.17 2.22
C GLU A 141 7.77 -6.64 1.87
N ALA A 142 6.75 -5.82 2.11
CA ALA A 142 5.38 -6.16 1.73
C ALA A 142 5.29 -6.43 0.21
N ASN A 143 4.62 -7.51 -0.19
CA ASN A 143 4.47 -7.86 -1.62
C ASN A 143 3.90 -6.70 -2.42
N ILE A 144 2.84 -6.10 -1.91
CA ILE A 144 2.22 -4.89 -2.47
C ILE A 144 2.07 -3.88 -1.34
N LEU A 145 2.59 -2.68 -1.54
CA LEU A 145 2.53 -1.60 -0.56
C LEU A 145 1.69 -0.44 -1.07
N MET A 146 0.82 0.08 -0.22
CA MET A 146 0.06 1.28 -0.46
C MET A 146 0.40 2.30 0.64
N LEU A 147 1.07 3.38 0.26
CA LEU A 147 1.42 4.49 1.15
C LEU A 147 0.35 5.57 1.03
N ASP A 148 -0.51 5.65 2.04
CA ASP A 148 -1.62 6.60 2.07
C ASP A 148 -1.19 7.91 2.71
N ASP A 149 -1.52 9.02 2.04
CA ASP A 149 -1.35 10.41 2.46
C ASP A 149 0.12 10.83 2.63
N ILE A 150 0.99 10.44 1.66
CA ILE A 150 2.39 10.90 1.64
C ILE A 150 2.46 12.42 1.48
N GLY A 151 3.24 13.06 2.33
CA GLY A 151 3.34 14.51 2.43
C GLY A 151 2.43 15.13 3.52
N ALA A 152 1.64 14.31 4.24
CA ALA A 152 0.88 14.77 5.39
C ALA A 152 1.64 14.62 6.71
N GLU A 153 2.75 13.89 6.70
CA GLU A 153 3.65 13.73 7.85
C GLU A 153 4.51 14.98 8.08
N GLU A 154 4.98 15.16 9.32
CA GLU A 154 6.00 16.15 9.63
C GLU A 154 7.33 15.73 8.99
N VAL A 155 7.79 16.52 8.01
CA VAL A 155 9.06 16.26 7.30
C VAL A 155 10.23 16.63 8.20
N THR A 156 10.99 15.61 8.60
CA THR A 156 12.29 15.78 9.28
C THR A 156 13.37 15.10 8.45
N PRO A 157 14.67 15.46 8.58
CA PRO A 157 15.75 14.76 7.91
C PRO A 157 15.70 13.25 8.16
N TRP A 158 15.41 12.84 9.40
CA TRP A 158 15.28 11.42 9.74
C TRP A 158 14.14 10.74 8.97
N VAL A 159 12.93 11.32 8.92
CA VAL A 159 11.79 10.75 8.17
C VAL A 159 12.15 10.60 6.70
N ARG A 160 12.69 11.67 6.10
CA ARG A 160 13.03 11.72 4.68
C ARG A 160 14.17 10.77 4.32
N ASP A 161 15.29 10.84 5.05
CA ASP A 161 16.55 10.21 4.66
C ASP A 161 16.72 8.80 5.21
N GLU A 162 16.18 8.49 6.41
CA GLU A 162 16.34 7.21 7.08
C GLU A 162 15.12 6.29 6.96
N VAL A 163 13.92 6.84 6.67
CA VAL A 163 12.70 6.04 6.55
C VAL A 163 12.23 5.97 5.10
N ILE A 164 11.75 7.11 4.54
CA ILE A 164 11.11 7.13 3.21
C ILE A 164 12.12 6.78 2.12
N GLY A 165 13.29 7.39 2.15
CA GLY A 165 14.34 7.18 1.15
C GLY A 165 14.74 5.71 1.00
N PRO A 166 15.22 5.04 2.06
CA PRO A 166 15.61 3.63 2.01
C PRO A 166 14.45 2.68 1.68
N LEU A 167 13.24 2.95 2.21
CA LEU A 167 12.04 2.17 1.90
C LEU A 167 11.74 2.17 0.40
N LEU A 168 11.68 3.35 -0.22
CA LEU A 168 11.39 3.46 -1.65
C LEU A 168 12.53 2.93 -2.52
N HIS A 169 13.79 3.11 -2.09
CA HIS A 169 14.93 2.53 -2.79
C HIS A 169 14.87 1.01 -2.82
N TYR A 170 14.62 0.38 -1.70
CA TYR A 170 14.47 -1.08 -1.60
C TYR A 170 13.38 -1.57 -2.55
N ARG A 171 12.20 -0.96 -2.51
CA ARG A 171 11.07 -1.36 -3.33
C ARG A 171 11.32 -1.19 -4.82
N MET A 172 12.03 -0.12 -5.20
CA MET A 172 12.45 0.12 -6.58
C MET A 172 13.43 -0.94 -7.07
N VAL A 173 14.46 -1.28 -6.28
CA VAL A 173 15.46 -2.30 -6.65
C VAL A 173 14.84 -3.68 -6.77
N HIS A 174 13.87 -4.01 -5.92
CA HIS A 174 13.16 -5.29 -5.94
C HIS A 174 11.91 -5.29 -6.82
N GLU A 175 11.65 -4.21 -7.55
CA GLU A 175 10.50 -4.05 -8.46
C GLU A 175 9.14 -4.36 -7.79
N LEU A 176 9.02 -4.03 -6.50
CA LEU A 176 7.81 -4.32 -5.72
C LEU A 176 6.71 -3.28 -5.99
N PRO A 177 5.50 -3.68 -6.39
CA PRO A 177 4.39 -2.77 -6.68
C PRO A 177 4.10 -1.85 -5.50
N THR A 178 4.13 -0.53 -5.76
CA THR A 178 3.96 0.48 -4.72
C THR A 178 2.99 1.56 -5.18
N PHE A 179 1.93 1.76 -4.40
CA PHE A 179 0.87 2.73 -4.65
C PHE A 179 0.98 3.88 -3.66
N PHE A 180 0.53 5.05 -4.07
CA PHE A 180 0.59 6.25 -3.25
C PHE A 180 -0.72 7.02 -3.32
N SER A 181 -1.07 7.70 -2.25
CA SER A 181 -1.98 8.82 -2.27
C SER A 181 -1.33 10.06 -1.69
N SER A 182 -1.63 11.23 -2.24
CA SER A 182 -1.11 12.51 -1.77
C SER A 182 -2.08 13.65 -2.07
N ASN A 183 -1.96 14.74 -1.34
CA ASN A 183 -2.63 15.99 -1.71
C ASN A 183 -1.76 16.86 -2.63
N PHE A 184 -0.52 16.47 -2.86
CA PHE A 184 0.47 17.17 -3.66
C PHE A 184 0.70 16.48 -5.01
N ASN A 185 0.94 17.26 -6.07
CA ASN A 185 1.58 16.74 -7.28
C ASN A 185 3.09 16.52 -7.02
N TYR A 186 3.81 15.97 -7.98
CA TYR A 186 5.24 15.66 -7.80
C TYR A 186 6.09 16.89 -7.45
N SER A 187 5.85 18.05 -8.07
CA SER A 187 6.62 19.27 -7.81
C SER A 187 6.32 19.85 -6.43
N GLU A 188 5.05 19.84 -6.03
CA GLU A 188 4.62 20.26 -4.70
C GLU A 188 5.16 19.34 -3.61
N LEU A 189 5.12 18.02 -3.84
CA LEU A 189 5.68 17.04 -2.90
C LEU A 189 7.20 17.18 -2.79
N GLU A 190 7.91 17.41 -3.91
CA GLU A 190 9.36 17.68 -3.90
C GLU A 190 9.67 18.91 -3.07
N HIS A 191 8.94 19.99 -3.30
CA HIS A 191 9.11 21.22 -2.53
C HIS A 191 8.86 20.97 -1.04
N HIS A 192 7.77 20.29 -0.69
CA HIS A 192 7.42 19.95 0.68
C HIS A 192 8.52 19.11 1.36
N LEU A 193 9.00 18.06 0.69
CA LEU A 193 10.05 17.19 1.20
C LEU A 193 11.44 17.87 1.27
N SER A 194 11.67 18.94 0.50
CA SER A 194 12.94 19.65 0.50
C SER A 194 13.14 20.52 1.74
N ILE A 195 12.07 20.95 2.39
CA ILE A 195 12.09 21.87 3.53
C ILE A 195 11.99 21.09 4.82
N THR A 196 12.99 21.25 5.69
CA THR A 196 13.00 20.70 7.05
C THR A 196 13.36 21.81 8.04
N ARG A 197 13.24 21.53 9.33
CA ARG A 197 13.70 22.48 10.38
C ARG A 197 15.18 22.80 10.29
N ASP A 198 15.97 21.87 9.72
CA ASP A 198 17.44 21.99 9.65
C ASP A 198 17.90 22.65 8.35
N GLY A 199 16.95 23.04 7.46
CA GLY A 199 17.24 23.73 6.21
C GLY A 199 16.62 23.09 4.98
N THR A 200 17.08 23.48 3.79
CA THR A 200 16.56 23.04 2.50
C THR A 200 17.50 22.08 1.81
N GLU A 201 17.02 20.90 1.45
CA GLU A 201 17.78 19.80 0.84
C GLU A 201 17.11 19.31 -0.45
N LYS A 202 17.15 20.12 -1.51
CA LYS A 202 16.49 19.86 -2.80
C LYS A 202 16.90 18.53 -3.43
N THR A 203 18.20 18.22 -3.44
CA THR A 203 18.73 17.00 -4.07
C THR A 203 18.19 15.73 -3.43
N LYS A 204 18.02 15.72 -2.10
CA LYS A 204 17.47 14.56 -1.38
C LYS A 204 15.99 14.39 -1.68
N ALA A 205 15.22 15.49 -1.70
CA ALA A 205 13.82 15.47 -2.08
C ALA A 205 13.62 14.98 -3.52
N ALA A 206 14.39 15.51 -4.47
CA ALA A 206 14.33 15.09 -5.87
C ALA A 206 14.59 13.59 -6.05
N ARG A 207 15.54 12.99 -5.32
CA ARG A 207 15.78 11.53 -5.35
C ARG A 207 14.57 10.72 -4.90
N ILE A 208 13.81 11.20 -3.92
CA ILE A 208 12.58 10.54 -3.47
C ILE A 208 11.53 10.60 -4.57
N ILE A 209 11.33 11.76 -5.19
CA ILE A 209 10.36 11.93 -6.27
C ILE A 209 10.70 11.04 -7.46
N GLU A 210 11.97 10.93 -7.86
CA GLU A 210 12.37 10.05 -8.95
C GLU A 210 12.07 8.56 -8.63
N ARG A 211 12.24 8.14 -7.38
CA ARG A 211 11.84 6.78 -6.96
C ARG A 211 10.32 6.58 -7.03
N ILE A 212 9.53 7.58 -6.60
CA ILE A 212 8.06 7.53 -6.70
C ILE A 212 7.63 7.44 -8.17
N LYS A 213 8.21 8.23 -9.07
CA LYS A 213 7.95 8.18 -10.53
C LYS A 213 8.32 6.82 -11.16
N THR A 214 9.39 6.21 -10.67
CA THR A 214 9.81 4.88 -11.12
C THR A 214 8.81 3.82 -10.69
N LEU A 215 8.31 3.91 -9.47
CA LEU A 215 7.40 2.94 -8.83
C LEU A 215 5.94 3.10 -9.24
N SER A 216 5.50 4.28 -9.72
CA SER A 216 4.09 4.59 -9.92
C SER A 216 3.79 5.51 -11.09
N THR A 217 2.56 5.43 -11.60
CA THR A 217 2.01 6.30 -12.64
C THR A 217 1.07 7.34 -12.00
N PRO A 218 1.21 8.65 -12.33
CA PRO A 218 0.43 9.70 -11.69
C PRO A 218 -0.99 9.78 -12.26
N TYR A 219 -1.97 9.93 -11.38
CA TYR A 219 -3.37 10.20 -11.72
C TYR A 219 -3.92 11.31 -10.84
N TYR A 220 -4.42 12.37 -11.47
CA TYR A 220 -5.08 13.46 -10.79
C TYR A 220 -6.54 13.11 -10.48
N LEU A 221 -6.94 13.31 -9.23
CA LEU A 221 -8.32 13.12 -8.80
C LEU A 221 -8.93 14.46 -8.42
N THR A 222 -9.98 14.83 -9.12
CA THR A 222 -10.78 16.03 -8.85
C THR A 222 -12.23 15.65 -8.56
N GLY A 223 -13.03 16.65 -8.20
CA GLY A 223 -14.47 16.51 -8.01
C GLY A 223 -14.95 16.74 -6.58
N LYS A 224 -16.10 16.16 -6.26
CA LYS A 224 -16.80 16.36 -4.98
C LYS A 224 -15.96 15.89 -3.80
N ASN A 225 -16.00 16.69 -2.71
CA ASN A 225 -15.50 16.26 -1.42
C ASN A 225 -16.53 15.33 -0.75
N PHE A 226 -16.20 14.04 -0.63
CA PHE A 226 -17.09 13.02 -0.06
C PHE A 226 -17.12 13.00 1.47
N ARG A 227 -16.29 13.83 2.14
CA ARG A 227 -16.28 13.92 3.62
C ARG A 227 -17.37 14.86 4.15
N ASN A 228 -17.94 15.71 3.29
CA ASN A 228 -18.93 16.75 3.66
C ASN A 228 -20.36 16.34 3.28
N ASN A 229 -20.67 15.06 3.26
CA ASN A 229 -22.02 14.54 3.04
C ASN A 229 -22.57 13.87 4.29
#